data_20ec1afe046f62823814e9fad3147d27
#
_entry.id   20ec1afe046f62823814e9fad3147d27
#
_cell.length_a   1.000
_cell.length_b   1.000
_cell.length_c   1.000
_cell.angle_alpha   90.00
_cell.angle_beta   90.00
_cell.angle_gamma   90.00
#
_symmetry.space_group_name_H-M   'P 1'
#
loop_
_entity.id
_entity.type
_entity.pdbx_description
1 polymer ?
#
loop_
_entity_poly.entity_id
_entity_poly.type
_entity_poly.pdbx_seq_one_letter_code
_entity_poly.pdbx_strand_id
1 'polypeptide(L)'
;VVVGQAGDRSDASLVDMAGIIYSEEPEVVILKEMPKYRRGRPAFETRERLAQAFLGEGARESTLRRADSEEEALQLALGEMRDGDLVVLAVHDDYDKAMRLLREA
;
A
#
# COMPACT_ATOMS: atom_id res chain seq x y z
N VAL A 1 4.81 4.53 -3.38
CA VAL A 1 3.77 4.71 -2.37
C VAL A 1 3.42 3.38 -1.73
N VAL A 2 3.46 3.31 -0.41
CA VAL A 2 3.00 2.16 0.36
C VAL A 2 1.66 2.51 0.97
N VAL A 3 0.61 1.74 0.67
CA VAL A 3 -0.75 2.06 1.07
C VAL A 3 -1.53 0.81 1.49
N GLY A 4 -2.43 0.99 2.44
CA GLY A 4 -3.40 -0.01 2.89
C GLY A 4 -4.54 0.70 3.60
N GLN A 5 -5.65 -0.02 3.80
CA GLN A 5 -6.80 0.51 4.52
C GLN A 5 -7.46 -0.58 5.37
N ALA A 6 -8.17 -0.14 6.42
CA ALA A 6 -8.98 -1.04 7.23
C ALA A 6 -10.17 -1.58 6.40
N GLY A 7 -10.60 -2.80 6.73
CA GLY A 7 -11.66 -3.48 5.98
C GLY A 7 -13.06 -2.88 6.13
N ASP A 8 -13.26 -1.93 7.07
CA ASP A 8 -14.54 -1.25 7.24
C ASP A 8 -14.71 -0.04 6.30
N ARG A 9 -13.69 0.27 5.48
CA ARG A 9 -13.83 1.30 4.44
C ARG A 9 -14.71 0.78 3.31
N SER A 10 -15.57 1.65 2.78
CA SER A 10 -16.42 1.30 1.65
C SER A 10 -15.60 1.16 0.37
N ASP A 11 -16.11 0.40 -0.59
CA ASP A 11 -15.46 0.30 -1.91
C ASP A 11 -15.35 1.66 -2.59
N ALA A 12 -16.36 2.55 -2.42
CA ALA A 12 -16.30 3.90 -2.95
C ALA A 12 -15.15 4.70 -2.35
N SER A 13 -14.89 4.58 -1.05
CA SER A 13 -13.75 5.23 -0.39
C SER A 13 -12.42 4.72 -0.92
N LEU A 14 -12.32 3.42 -1.21
CA LEU A 14 -11.11 2.83 -1.78
C LEU A 14 -10.86 3.36 -3.20
N VAL A 15 -11.91 3.49 -4.00
CA VAL A 15 -11.81 4.07 -5.35
C VAL A 15 -11.36 5.52 -5.29
N ASP A 16 -11.94 6.32 -4.41
CA ASP A 16 -11.56 7.72 -4.23
C ASP A 16 -10.08 7.85 -3.84
N MET A 17 -9.64 7.04 -2.90
CA MET A 17 -8.25 7.02 -2.45
C MET A 17 -7.29 6.66 -3.59
N ALA A 18 -7.62 5.63 -4.36
CA ALA A 18 -6.80 5.22 -5.49
C ALA A 18 -6.72 6.32 -6.54
N GLY A 19 -7.81 7.03 -6.82
CA GLY A 19 -7.82 8.14 -7.75
C GLY A 19 -6.92 9.29 -7.31
N ILE A 20 -6.99 9.66 -6.03
CA ILE A 20 -6.15 10.72 -5.47
C ILE A 20 -4.66 10.34 -5.56
N ILE A 21 -4.32 9.13 -5.16
CA ILE A 21 -2.93 8.66 -5.17
C ILE A 21 -2.41 8.56 -6.61
N TYR A 22 -3.19 7.97 -7.49
CA TYR A 22 -2.75 7.76 -8.87
C TYR A 22 -2.62 9.06 -9.66
N SER A 23 -3.33 10.12 -9.26
CA SER A 23 -3.20 11.45 -9.89
C SER A 23 -1.78 12.01 -9.76
N GLU A 24 -1.00 11.56 -8.78
CA GLU A 24 0.40 11.94 -8.59
C GLU A 24 1.37 11.08 -9.44
N GLU A 25 0.85 10.19 -10.26
CA GLU A 25 1.62 9.34 -11.18
C GLU A 25 2.75 8.55 -10.51
N PRO A 26 2.47 7.77 -9.45
CA PRO A 26 3.52 6.98 -8.78
C PRO A 26 4.07 5.90 -9.71
N GLU A 27 5.38 5.67 -9.67
CA GLU A 27 6.01 4.60 -10.44
C GLU A 27 5.70 3.23 -9.87
N VAL A 28 5.61 3.13 -8.55
CA VAL A 28 5.33 1.88 -7.84
C VAL A 28 4.33 2.15 -6.73
N VAL A 29 3.32 1.31 -6.64
CA VAL A 29 2.34 1.30 -5.56
C VAL A 29 2.42 -0.05 -4.87
N ILE A 30 2.75 -0.05 -3.58
CA ILE A 30 2.82 -1.27 -2.78
C ILE A 30 1.57 -1.33 -1.92
N LEU A 31 0.75 -2.34 -2.17
CA LEU A 31 -0.52 -2.57 -1.49
C LEU A 31 -0.27 -3.54 -0.35
N LYS A 32 -0.39 -3.05 0.88
CA LYS A 32 -0.15 -3.89 2.06
C LYS A 32 -1.45 -4.44 2.62
N GLU A 33 -1.42 -5.71 3.02
CA GLU A 33 -2.47 -6.29 3.85
C GLU A 33 -2.28 -5.82 5.29
N MET A 34 -3.40 -5.59 5.98
CA MET A 34 -3.42 -5.19 7.38
C MET A 34 -4.24 -6.20 8.19
N PRO A 35 -3.64 -7.34 8.57
CA PRO A 35 -4.39 -8.44 9.20
C PRO A 35 -5.17 -8.04 10.45
N LYS A 36 -4.64 -7.10 11.23
CA LYS A 36 -5.29 -6.61 12.46
C LYS A 36 -6.49 -5.70 12.20
N TYR A 37 -6.68 -5.24 10.96
CA TYR A 37 -7.67 -4.24 10.60
C TYR A 37 -8.63 -4.70 9.51
N ARG A 38 -8.82 -6.02 9.36
CA ARG A 38 -9.72 -6.57 8.33
C ARG A 38 -11.18 -6.20 8.54
N ARG A 39 -11.59 -5.98 9.78
CA ARG A 39 -12.94 -5.52 10.12
C ARG A 39 -14.04 -6.38 9.52
N GLY A 40 -13.86 -7.71 9.60
CA GLY A 40 -14.84 -8.67 9.08
C GLY A 40 -14.68 -9.06 7.61
N ARG A 41 -13.82 -8.39 6.85
CA ARG A 41 -13.53 -8.81 5.47
C ARG A 41 -12.59 -10.02 5.45
N PRO A 42 -12.75 -10.92 4.47
CA PRO A 42 -11.81 -12.02 4.27
C PRO A 42 -10.37 -11.52 4.05
N ALA A 43 -9.41 -12.41 4.29
CA ALA A 43 -8.00 -12.11 4.07
C ALA A 43 -7.77 -11.57 2.65
N PHE A 44 -6.98 -10.50 2.55
CA PHE A 44 -6.55 -9.86 1.30
C PHE A 44 -7.66 -9.18 0.49
N GLU A 45 -8.92 -9.22 0.91
CA GLU A 45 -10.01 -8.63 0.13
C GLU A 45 -9.84 -7.11 -0.04
N THR A 46 -9.57 -6.38 1.04
CA THR A 46 -9.38 -4.93 0.98
C THR A 46 -8.20 -4.57 0.07
N ARG A 47 -7.09 -5.31 0.18
CA ARG A 47 -5.93 -5.11 -0.67
C ARG A 47 -6.26 -5.30 -2.14
N GLU A 48 -7.00 -6.36 -2.49
CA GLU A 48 -7.35 -6.63 -3.88
C GLU A 48 -8.41 -5.66 -4.41
N ARG A 49 -9.31 -5.16 -3.57
CA ARG A 49 -10.23 -4.09 -3.96
C ARG A 49 -9.48 -2.81 -4.30
N LEU A 50 -8.45 -2.47 -3.51
CA LEU A 50 -7.56 -1.36 -3.83
C LEU A 50 -6.82 -1.57 -5.14
N ALA A 51 -6.30 -2.76 -5.37
CA ALA A 51 -5.63 -3.09 -6.62
C ALA A 51 -6.56 -2.85 -7.82
N GLN A 52 -7.80 -3.34 -7.75
CA GLN A 52 -8.78 -3.12 -8.81
C GLN A 52 -9.09 -1.63 -9.00
N ALA A 53 -9.16 -0.87 -7.91
CA ALA A 53 -9.39 0.57 -8.00
C ALA A 53 -8.25 1.28 -8.73
N PHE A 54 -6.99 0.93 -8.45
CA PHE A 54 -5.84 1.49 -9.18
C PHE A 54 -5.86 1.10 -10.66
N LEU A 55 -6.17 -0.14 -10.98
CA LEU A 55 -6.30 -0.59 -12.37
C LEU A 55 -7.41 0.18 -13.09
N GLY A 56 -8.53 0.45 -12.41
CA GLY A 56 -9.62 1.27 -12.94
C GLY A 56 -9.23 2.70 -13.22
N GLU A 57 -8.23 3.25 -12.52
CA GLU A 57 -7.69 4.57 -12.77
C GLU A 57 -6.64 4.60 -13.89
N GLY A 58 -6.32 3.46 -14.47
CA GLY A 58 -5.35 3.36 -15.56
C GLY A 58 -3.99 2.84 -15.17
N ALA A 59 -3.78 2.45 -13.92
CA ALA A 59 -2.53 1.83 -13.48
C ALA A 59 -2.32 0.49 -14.18
N ARG A 60 -1.06 0.12 -14.39
CA ARG A 60 -0.69 -1.19 -14.94
C ARG A 60 -0.41 -2.16 -13.80
N GLU A 61 -0.68 -3.43 -14.02
CA GLU A 61 -0.32 -4.49 -13.04
C GLU A 61 1.16 -4.42 -12.65
N SER A 62 2.03 -4.08 -13.61
CA SER A 62 3.47 -3.94 -13.37
C SER A 62 3.83 -2.80 -12.40
N THR A 63 2.94 -1.84 -12.20
CA THR A 63 3.11 -0.75 -11.22
C THR A 63 2.79 -1.21 -9.81
N LEU A 64 1.97 -2.24 -9.66
CA LEU A 64 1.47 -2.70 -8.37
C LEU A 64 2.36 -3.78 -7.77
N ARG A 65 2.54 -3.72 -6.44
CA ARG A 65 3.16 -4.77 -5.64
C ARG A 65 2.19 -5.12 -4.51
N ARG A 66 2.16 -6.36 -4.11
CA ARG A 66 1.31 -6.83 -3.02
C ARG A 66 2.16 -7.34 -1.88
N ALA A 67 1.88 -6.88 -0.68
CA ALA A 67 2.56 -7.30 0.54
C ALA A 67 1.55 -7.87 1.52
N ASP A 68 1.95 -8.87 2.27
CA ASP A 68 1.08 -9.56 3.22
C ASP A 68 1.07 -8.88 4.59
N SER A 69 1.95 -7.91 4.81
CA SER A 69 2.04 -7.14 6.03
C SER A 69 2.70 -5.79 5.76
N GLU A 70 2.62 -4.89 6.74
CA GLU A 70 3.30 -3.60 6.67
C GLU A 70 4.83 -3.77 6.64
N GLU A 71 5.37 -4.72 7.42
CA GLU A 71 6.80 -5.01 7.43
C GLU A 71 7.29 -5.46 6.05
N GLU A 72 6.59 -6.39 5.43
CA GLU A 72 6.92 -6.85 4.08
C GLU A 72 6.84 -5.72 3.06
N ALA A 73 5.82 -4.85 3.18
CA ALA A 73 5.67 -3.70 2.30
C ALA A 73 6.87 -2.75 2.41
N LEU A 74 7.35 -2.50 3.62
CA LEU A 74 8.53 -1.67 3.85
C LEU A 74 9.78 -2.30 3.25
N GLN A 75 9.96 -3.61 3.40
CA GLN A 75 11.09 -4.33 2.82
C GLN A 75 11.07 -4.26 1.30
N LEU A 76 9.90 -4.40 0.69
CA LEU A 76 9.74 -4.24 -0.76
C LEU A 76 10.10 -2.83 -1.22
N ALA A 77 9.62 -1.82 -0.49
CA ALA A 77 9.91 -0.42 -0.81
C ALA A 77 11.40 -0.13 -0.75
N LEU A 78 12.08 -0.59 0.30
CA LEU A 78 13.51 -0.40 0.46
C LEU A 78 14.32 -1.13 -0.63
N GLY A 79 13.85 -2.30 -1.05
CA GLY A 79 14.51 -3.08 -2.12
C GLY A 79 14.34 -2.47 -3.50
N GLU A 80 13.28 -1.73 -3.77
CA GLU A 80 13.00 -1.10 -5.06
C GLU A 80 13.44 0.36 -5.14
N MET A 81 13.71 0.99 -3.99
CA MET A 81 14.09 2.39 -3.91
C MET A 81 15.46 2.64 -4.53
N ARG A 82 15.57 3.74 -5.28
CA ARG A 82 16.83 4.21 -5.87
C ARG A 82 17.18 5.59 -5.33
N ASP A 83 18.44 6.00 -5.49
CA ASP A 83 18.88 7.34 -5.11
C ASP A 83 18.02 8.40 -5.83
N GLY A 84 17.52 9.35 -5.08
CA GLY A 84 16.68 10.41 -5.60
C GLY A 84 15.18 10.09 -5.59
N ASP A 85 14.79 8.87 -5.26
CA ASP A 85 13.37 8.51 -5.16
C ASP A 85 12.74 9.10 -3.90
N LEU A 86 11.47 9.50 -4.03
CA LEU A 86 10.62 9.85 -2.90
C LEU A 86 9.73 8.66 -2.58
N VAL A 87 9.80 8.18 -1.35
CA VAL A 87 8.95 7.10 -0.86
C VAL A 87 7.96 7.64 0.16
N VAL A 88 6.66 7.47 -0.11
CA VAL A 88 5.59 7.86 0.80
C VAL A 88 5.07 6.63 1.51
N LEU A 89 5.13 6.63 2.83
CA LEU A 89 4.76 5.51 3.68
C LEU A 89 3.59 5.90 4.58
N ALA A 90 2.50 5.12 4.51
CA ALA A 90 1.41 5.22 5.48
C ALA A 90 1.60 4.11 6.52
N VAL A 91 2.05 4.47 7.72
CA VAL A 91 2.35 3.51 8.79
C VAL A 91 1.16 3.40 9.73
N HIS A 92 0.61 2.19 9.86
CA HIS A 92 -0.60 1.94 10.65
C HIS A 92 -0.41 0.91 11.76
N ASP A 93 0.53 -0.02 11.62
CA ASP A 93 0.65 -1.17 12.49
C ASP A 93 1.67 -0.97 13.61
N ASP A 94 2.96 -0.93 13.30
CA ASP A 94 4.02 -0.80 14.28
C ASP A 94 5.00 0.29 13.87
N TYR A 95 4.79 1.48 14.39
CA TYR A 95 5.61 2.64 14.08
C TYR A 95 7.08 2.42 14.47
N ASP A 96 7.33 1.88 15.66
CA ASP A 96 8.70 1.68 16.15
C ASP A 96 9.47 0.67 15.29
N LYS A 97 8.80 -0.41 14.89
CA LYS A 97 9.39 -1.41 14.00
C LYS A 97 9.67 -0.82 12.62
N ALA A 98 8.75 -0.04 12.08
CA ALA A 98 8.93 0.63 10.79
C ALA A 98 10.14 1.57 10.84
N MET A 99 10.28 2.36 11.91
CA MET A 99 11.40 3.26 12.08
C MET A 99 12.73 2.53 12.21
N ARG A 100 12.76 1.39 12.89
CA ARG A 100 13.97 0.56 12.97
C ARG A 100 14.38 0.03 11.61
N LEU A 101 13.43 -0.48 10.82
CA LEU A 101 13.72 -0.96 9.47
C LEU A 101 14.29 0.14 8.58
N LEU A 102 13.75 1.35 8.67
CA LEU A 102 14.23 2.49 7.91
C LEU A 102 15.65 2.91 8.32
N ARG A 103 15.98 2.86 9.62
CA ARG A 103 17.31 3.21 10.13
C ARG A 103 18.38 2.21 9.73
N GLU A 104 18.02 0.94 9.59
CA GLU A 104 18.92 -0.16 9.25
C GLU A 104 19.12 -0.28 7.72
N ALA A 105 18.37 0.46 6.96
CA ALA A 105 18.43 0.41 5.51
C ALA A 105 19.69 1.10 4.92
#